data_86f5d3b05326a28e510792390a14c999
#
_entry.id   86f5d3b05326a28e510792390a14c999
#
_cell.length_a   1.000
_cell.length_b   1.000
_cell.length_c   1.000
_cell.angle_alpha   90.00
_cell.angle_beta   90.00
_cell.angle_gamma   90.00
#
_symmetry.space_group_name_H-M   'P 1'
#
loop_
_entity.id
_entity.type
_entity.pdbx_description
1 polymer ?
#
loop_
_entity_poly.entity_id
_entity_poly.type
_entity_poly.pdbx_seq_one_letter_code
_entity_poly.pdbx_strand_id
1 'polypeptide(L)'
;MKTRTAAPAAVFARADGSVLDIPDFAAAADGGCVMTADAREFIPLPPGSLLLTLPGRSVVGYRDGAAVAVHDIDGERVDAVAAALPLGYTRTLLPAYETRLGAPPLPLYGYAAVAWHEGALHAAAMRTDHLELWSPGAHEASALRGAIAARRREMKAGPLLAQLERCALEYGCYTAQNAFLRHGEAAIPVSPACNARCIGCISEQEPDAGVKSAQERVRTLPAVQEMVELAVPHLEGEAGAMVSFGQGCEGEPLLAAPRIAAAIREIRARTNAGTIHLNTNASVPRALEELIDAGLQSIRVSLNAARPQTYAAYYRPRGYALDDVVKSIWLARERGLSISLNLLTHPGVTDDPDEIDAFESMLSENPVDMVQTRTLNVDPDVYFEAVGRPEKQPIGMRHWFEWMRQTFPSVRLGNFTRGFG
;
A
#
# COMPACT_ATOMS: atom_id res chain seq x y z
N MET A 1 -41.41 6.52 11.18
CA MET A 1 -40.45 7.62 11.08
C MET A 1 -39.06 7.00 11.05
N LYS A 2 -38.35 7.01 9.92
CA LYS A 2 -36.91 6.66 9.90
C LYS A 2 -36.20 7.85 10.59
N THR A 3 -35.64 7.63 11.76
CA THR A 3 -34.73 8.57 12.39
C THR A 3 -33.63 8.91 11.38
N ARG A 4 -33.58 10.16 10.89
CA ARG A 4 -32.41 10.64 10.14
C ARG A 4 -31.23 10.51 11.11
N THR A 5 -30.33 9.58 10.85
CA THR A 5 -29.01 9.54 11.51
C THR A 5 -28.40 10.93 11.35
N ALA A 6 -27.93 11.53 12.43
CA ALA A 6 -27.26 12.82 12.36
C ALA A 6 -26.07 12.72 11.39
N ALA A 7 -25.87 13.75 10.59
CA ALA A 7 -24.69 13.78 9.70
C ALA A 7 -23.40 13.75 10.54
N PRO A 8 -22.35 13.06 10.08
CA PRO A 8 -21.04 13.11 10.75
C PRO A 8 -20.54 14.56 10.87
N ALA A 9 -19.98 14.93 12.03
CA ALA A 9 -19.43 16.26 12.24
C ALA A 9 -17.97 16.34 11.82
N ALA A 10 -17.55 17.49 11.31
CA ALA A 10 -16.16 17.75 10.97
C ALA A 10 -15.28 17.78 12.22
N VAL A 11 -14.06 17.31 12.09
CA VAL A 11 -13.06 17.33 13.18
C VAL A 11 -11.84 18.15 12.78
N PHE A 12 -11.18 18.73 13.76
CA PHE A 12 -9.96 19.52 13.58
C PHE A 12 -8.95 19.22 14.68
N ALA A 13 -7.69 19.55 14.42
CA ALA A 13 -6.63 19.50 15.40
C ALA A 13 -6.19 20.91 15.80
N ARG A 14 -5.95 21.13 17.10
CA ARG A 14 -5.26 22.30 17.65
C ARG A 14 -3.74 22.10 17.63
N ALA A 15 -3.01 23.17 17.91
CA ALA A 15 -1.54 23.16 17.97
C ALA A 15 -0.99 22.23 19.06
N ASP A 16 -1.74 21.97 20.12
CA ASP A 16 -1.39 21.04 21.20
C ASP A 16 -1.62 19.55 20.84
N GLY A 17 -2.14 19.27 19.63
CA GLY A 17 -2.45 17.93 19.14
C GLY A 17 -3.83 17.41 19.58
N SER A 18 -4.63 18.18 20.31
CA SER A 18 -6.01 17.81 20.64
C SER A 18 -6.87 17.78 19.38
N VAL A 19 -7.70 16.74 19.24
CA VAL A 19 -8.65 16.57 18.14
C VAL A 19 -10.06 16.74 18.68
N LEU A 20 -10.79 17.70 18.10
CA LEU A 20 -12.13 18.11 18.54
C LEU A 20 -13.07 18.14 17.33
N ASP A 21 -14.37 17.99 17.56
CA ASP A 21 -15.40 18.21 16.55
C ASP A 21 -15.85 19.68 16.51
N ILE A 22 -16.42 20.06 15.37
CA ILE A 22 -17.08 21.37 15.21
C ILE A 22 -18.59 21.13 15.30
N PRO A 23 -19.27 21.56 16.36
CA PRO A 23 -20.71 21.43 16.50
C PRO A 23 -21.46 22.07 15.33
N ASP A 24 -22.53 21.43 14.86
CA ASP A 24 -23.40 21.92 13.75
C ASP A 24 -22.65 22.20 12.42
N PHE A 25 -21.51 21.55 12.23
CA PHE A 25 -20.71 21.63 11.01
C PHE A 25 -20.50 20.22 10.43
N ALA A 26 -21.25 19.91 9.37
CA ALA A 26 -21.19 18.59 8.77
C ALA A 26 -19.82 18.34 8.14
N ALA A 27 -19.27 17.15 8.34
CA ALA A 27 -18.00 16.75 7.74
C ALA A 27 -18.10 16.78 6.20
N ALA A 28 -17.02 17.23 5.57
CA ALA A 28 -16.78 17.02 4.15
C ALA A 28 -15.74 15.92 3.95
N ALA A 29 -15.80 15.31 2.78
CA ALA A 29 -14.79 14.36 2.32
C ALA A 29 -14.53 14.57 0.83
N ASP A 30 -13.38 14.09 0.33
CA ASP A 30 -13.00 14.22 -1.07
C ASP A 30 -12.92 12.83 -1.71
N GLY A 31 -13.75 12.59 -2.71
CA GLY A 31 -13.74 11.39 -3.55
C GLY A 31 -13.42 11.72 -5.01
N GLY A 32 -12.52 12.70 -5.23
CA GLY A 32 -12.26 13.33 -6.53
C GLY A 32 -12.93 14.68 -6.68
N CYS A 33 -14.02 14.89 -5.93
CA CYS A 33 -14.63 16.19 -5.67
C CYS A 33 -15.06 16.25 -4.20
N VAL A 34 -15.07 17.45 -3.62
CA VAL A 34 -15.51 17.69 -2.24
C VAL A 34 -17.02 17.51 -2.14
N MET A 35 -17.45 16.67 -1.20
CA MET A 35 -18.85 16.33 -0.96
C MET A 35 -19.16 16.30 0.53
N THR A 36 -20.44 16.40 0.90
CA THR A 36 -20.88 16.15 2.27
C THR A 36 -20.64 14.69 2.62
N ALA A 37 -20.03 14.42 3.78
CA ALA A 37 -19.76 13.07 4.26
C ALA A 37 -21.09 12.34 4.55
N ASP A 38 -21.26 11.18 3.91
CA ASP A 38 -22.38 10.26 4.20
C ASP A 38 -21.95 9.31 5.33
N ALA A 39 -22.76 9.18 6.38
CA ALA A 39 -22.47 8.30 7.51
C ALA A 39 -22.20 6.84 7.08
N ARG A 40 -22.77 6.39 5.97
CA ARG A 40 -22.56 5.04 5.42
C ARG A 40 -21.13 4.79 4.93
N GLU A 41 -20.37 5.84 4.63
CA GLU A 41 -18.96 5.74 4.24
C GLU A 41 -18.02 5.54 5.42
N PHE A 42 -18.50 5.82 6.63
CA PHE A 42 -17.70 5.82 7.83
C PHE A 42 -17.92 4.57 8.69
N ILE A 43 -16.83 4.05 9.24
CA ILE A 43 -16.83 2.98 10.24
C ILE A 43 -16.17 3.50 11.51
N PRO A 44 -16.45 2.97 12.71
CA PRO A 44 -15.69 3.29 13.91
C PRO A 44 -14.20 3.21 13.62
N LEU A 45 -13.41 4.17 14.11
CA LEU A 45 -11.98 4.25 13.84
C LEU A 45 -11.31 2.91 14.19
N PRO A 46 -10.71 2.19 13.21
CA PRO A 46 -10.16 0.86 13.45
C PRO A 46 -9.06 0.88 14.50
N PRO A 47 -9.00 -0.09 15.42
CA PRO A 47 -7.89 -0.24 16.36
C PRO A 47 -6.54 -0.29 15.64
N GLY A 48 -5.56 0.49 16.12
CA GLY A 48 -4.25 0.62 15.48
C GLY A 48 -4.18 1.68 14.38
N SER A 49 -5.26 2.42 14.11
CA SER A 49 -5.21 3.63 13.29
C SER A 49 -4.39 4.72 13.98
N LEU A 50 -3.69 5.53 13.17
CA LEU A 50 -3.01 6.74 13.65
C LEU A 50 -3.83 7.96 13.20
N LEU A 51 -4.13 8.85 14.13
CA LEU A 51 -4.65 10.19 13.78
C LEU A 51 -3.47 11.07 13.35
N LEU A 52 -3.65 11.74 12.23
CA LEU A 52 -2.66 12.58 11.60
C LEU A 52 -3.21 14.00 11.51
N THR A 53 -2.54 14.94 12.13
CA THR A 53 -2.75 16.38 11.86
C THR A 53 -2.15 16.68 10.49
N LEU A 54 -2.83 17.47 9.68
CA LEU A 54 -2.41 17.88 8.34
C LEU A 54 -1.89 19.32 8.35
N PRO A 55 -0.59 19.57 8.61
CA PRO A 55 -0.07 20.91 8.78
C PRO A 55 -0.30 21.77 7.54
N GLY A 56 -0.84 22.95 7.73
CA GLY A 56 -1.12 23.88 6.64
C GLY A 56 -2.37 23.54 5.82
N ARG A 57 -3.25 22.63 6.27
CA ARG A 57 -4.52 22.28 5.64
C ARG A 57 -5.67 22.72 6.54
N SER A 58 -6.46 23.67 6.08
CA SER A 58 -7.64 24.13 6.80
C SER A 58 -8.80 23.16 6.62
N VAL A 59 -9.55 22.89 7.68
CA VAL A 59 -10.70 21.98 7.65
C VAL A 59 -11.77 22.47 6.71
N VAL A 60 -12.29 21.61 5.85
CA VAL A 60 -13.49 21.88 5.05
C VAL A 60 -14.65 21.05 5.57
N GLY A 61 -15.80 21.67 5.70
CA GLY A 61 -17.06 21.03 6.03
C GLY A 61 -18.22 21.74 5.37
N TYR A 62 -19.45 21.36 5.72
CA TYR A 62 -20.65 21.93 5.14
C TYR A 62 -21.46 22.68 6.22
N ARG A 63 -21.87 23.91 5.89
CA ARG A 63 -22.81 24.72 6.67
C ARG A 63 -23.82 25.31 5.71
N ASP A 64 -25.10 25.21 6.01
CA ASP A 64 -26.21 25.74 5.19
C ASP A 64 -26.16 25.28 3.71
N GLY A 65 -25.66 24.05 3.48
CA GLY A 65 -25.56 23.47 2.13
C GLY A 65 -24.35 23.92 1.30
N ALA A 66 -23.47 24.75 1.85
CA ALA A 66 -22.23 25.20 1.19
C ALA A 66 -20.99 24.61 1.85
N ALA A 67 -19.98 24.27 1.03
CA ALA A 67 -18.66 23.91 1.52
C ALA A 67 -17.95 25.17 2.06
N VAL A 68 -17.44 25.10 3.28
CA VAL A 68 -16.78 26.21 3.96
C VAL A 68 -15.46 25.72 4.56
N ALA A 69 -14.38 26.48 4.33
CA ALA A 69 -13.10 26.25 4.99
C ALA A 69 -13.06 26.97 6.35
N VAL A 70 -12.57 26.27 7.37
CA VAL A 70 -12.36 26.82 8.73
C VAL A 70 -10.86 26.94 8.96
N HIS A 71 -10.38 28.16 9.07
CA HIS A 71 -8.95 28.46 9.23
C HIS A 71 -8.54 28.64 10.69
N ASP A 72 -9.48 29.13 11.52
CA ASP A 72 -9.29 29.34 12.96
C ASP A 72 -10.58 29.07 13.74
N ILE A 73 -10.44 28.74 15.01
CA ILE A 73 -11.52 28.60 15.98
C ILE A 73 -11.06 29.30 17.25
N ASP A 74 -11.89 30.20 17.78
CA ASP A 74 -11.59 31.01 18.96
C ASP A 74 -10.27 31.83 18.84
N GLY A 75 -9.89 32.21 17.62
CA GLY A 75 -8.67 32.95 17.34
C GLY A 75 -7.39 32.09 17.27
N GLU A 76 -7.52 30.79 17.41
CA GLU A 76 -6.42 29.84 17.21
C GLU A 76 -6.52 29.16 15.85
N ARG A 77 -5.39 29.05 15.14
CA ARG A 77 -5.31 28.30 13.88
C ARG A 77 -5.56 26.83 14.13
N VAL A 78 -6.33 26.23 13.24
CA VAL A 78 -6.64 24.80 13.27
C VAL A 78 -6.21 24.12 11.98
N ASP A 79 -5.87 22.84 12.10
CA ASP A 79 -5.50 22.00 10.96
C ASP A 79 -6.50 20.86 10.77
N ALA A 80 -6.67 20.43 9.52
CA ALA A 80 -7.44 19.25 9.19
C ALA A 80 -6.81 17.98 9.79
N VAL A 81 -7.64 16.95 9.97
CA VAL A 81 -7.25 15.65 10.53
C VAL A 81 -7.56 14.54 9.53
N ALA A 82 -6.70 13.55 9.48
CA ALA A 82 -6.92 12.31 8.75
C ALA A 82 -6.56 11.09 9.62
N ALA A 83 -6.89 9.90 9.13
CA ALA A 83 -6.42 8.66 9.71
C ALA A 83 -5.50 7.91 8.74
N ALA A 84 -4.37 7.40 9.24
CA ALA A 84 -3.67 6.30 8.61
C ALA A 84 -4.27 4.99 9.15
N LEU A 85 -4.82 4.20 8.25
CA LEU A 85 -5.52 2.95 8.58
C LEU A 85 -4.53 1.80 8.78
N PRO A 86 -4.82 0.85 9.69
CA PRO A 86 -4.04 -0.37 9.80
C PRO A 86 -4.21 -1.26 8.57
N LEU A 87 -3.33 -2.25 8.42
CA LEU A 87 -3.45 -3.26 7.37
C LEU A 87 -4.79 -4.01 7.48
N GLY A 88 -5.33 -4.44 6.33
CA GLY A 88 -6.66 -5.08 6.26
C GLY A 88 -7.82 -4.09 6.05
N TYR A 89 -7.53 -2.80 5.97
CA TYR A 89 -8.50 -1.77 5.65
C TYR A 89 -8.08 -0.98 4.41
N THR A 90 -9.07 -0.54 3.64
CA THR A 90 -8.89 0.37 2.49
C THR A 90 -9.72 1.62 2.72
N ARG A 91 -9.12 2.80 2.52
CA ARG A 91 -9.83 4.08 2.60
C ARG A 91 -10.85 4.18 1.47
N THR A 92 -12.00 4.80 1.76
CA THR A 92 -13.05 5.04 0.76
C THR A 92 -13.12 6.51 0.33
N LEU A 93 -12.68 7.43 1.20
CA LEU A 93 -12.65 8.87 0.92
C LEU A 93 -11.38 9.50 1.51
N LEU A 94 -10.93 10.57 0.89
CA LEU A 94 -9.86 11.45 1.37
C LEU A 94 -10.43 12.51 2.34
N PRO A 95 -9.61 13.09 3.25
CA PRO A 95 -9.98 14.26 4.01
C PRO A 95 -10.23 15.44 3.05
N ALA A 96 -11.29 16.21 3.30
CA ALA A 96 -11.52 17.46 2.61
C ALA A 96 -10.83 18.61 3.36
N TYR A 97 -10.01 19.36 2.66
CA TYR A 97 -9.29 20.51 3.22
C TYR A 97 -9.01 21.57 2.15
N GLU A 98 -8.67 22.77 2.61
CA GLU A 98 -8.09 23.81 1.79
C GLU A 98 -6.61 23.97 2.14
N THR A 99 -5.73 23.82 1.16
CA THR A 99 -4.28 23.96 1.33
C THR A 99 -3.91 25.43 1.42
N ARG A 100 -3.30 25.83 2.53
CA ARG A 100 -2.85 27.21 2.75
C ARG A 100 -1.60 27.50 1.93
N LEU A 101 -1.46 28.73 1.47
CA LEU A 101 -0.30 29.19 0.70
C LEU A 101 1.01 28.89 1.47
N GLY A 102 1.94 28.23 0.81
CA GLY A 102 3.25 27.86 1.38
C GLY A 102 3.24 26.66 2.32
N ALA A 103 2.12 25.94 2.42
CA ALA A 103 2.10 24.69 3.18
C ALA A 103 3.03 23.64 2.54
N PRO A 104 3.85 22.92 3.34
CA PRO A 104 4.73 21.88 2.81
C PRO A 104 3.91 20.68 2.33
N PRO A 105 4.44 19.84 1.42
CA PRO A 105 3.85 18.57 1.09
C PRO A 105 3.69 17.69 2.35
N LEU A 106 2.60 16.93 2.39
CA LEU A 106 2.35 15.99 3.49
C LEU A 106 3.26 14.76 3.39
N PRO A 107 3.71 14.17 4.52
CA PRO A 107 4.47 12.93 4.54
C PRO A 107 3.77 11.76 3.84
N LEU A 108 4.50 10.68 3.56
CA LEU A 108 4.01 9.51 2.83
C LEU A 108 3.10 8.63 3.70
N TYR A 109 1.88 9.06 3.92
CA TYR A 109 0.82 8.30 4.58
C TYR A 109 -0.41 8.11 3.68
N GLY A 110 -1.23 7.14 4.03
CA GLY A 110 -2.55 6.96 3.43
C GLY A 110 -3.59 7.73 4.21
N TYR A 111 -3.95 8.91 3.74
CA TYR A 111 -4.87 9.83 4.41
C TYR A 111 -6.32 9.44 4.16
N ALA A 112 -7.00 8.85 5.16
CA ALA A 112 -8.43 8.59 5.14
C ALA A 112 -9.19 9.73 5.84
N ALA A 113 -10.35 10.10 5.31
CA ALA A 113 -11.22 11.08 5.97
C ALA A 113 -11.65 10.58 7.34
N VAL A 114 -11.75 11.48 8.31
CA VAL A 114 -12.27 11.23 9.65
C VAL A 114 -13.40 12.18 9.99
N ALA A 115 -14.32 11.72 10.82
CA ALA A 115 -15.43 12.53 11.32
C ALA A 115 -15.83 12.08 12.70
N TRP A 116 -16.50 12.95 13.44
CA TRP A 116 -17.15 12.61 14.71
C TRP A 116 -18.56 12.12 14.43
N HIS A 117 -18.90 10.93 14.84
CA HIS A 117 -20.21 10.34 14.63
C HIS A 117 -20.59 9.42 15.80
N GLU A 118 -21.84 9.45 16.27
CA GLU A 118 -22.34 8.58 17.34
C GLU A 118 -21.45 8.59 18.61
N GLY A 119 -20.88 9.74 18.95
CA GLY A 119 -20.07 9.90 20.17
C GLY A 119 -18.62 9.39 20.06
N ALA A 120 -18.12 9.08 18.84
CA ALA A 120 -16.78 8.59 18.61
C ALA A 120 -16.19 9.07 17.28
N LEU A 121 -14.87 8.91 17.15
CA LEU A 121 -14.19 9.10 15.85
C LEU A 121 -14.46 7.93 14.91
N HIS A 122 -14.78 8.26 13.68
CA HIS A 122 -15.00 7.33 12.58
C HIS A 122 -14.07 7.67 11.42
N ALA A 123 -13.71 6.68 10.61
CA ALA A 123 -12.91 6.85 9.41
C ALA A 123 -13.66 6.38 8.16
N ALA A 124 -13.50 7.08 7.05
CA ALA A 124 -14.01 6.66 5.75
C ALA A 124 -13.19 5.48 5.21
N ALA A 125 -13.64 4.30 5.52
CA ALA A 125 -12.92 3.06 5.26
C ALA A 125 -13.85 1.86 5.13
N MET A 126 -13.31 0.78 4.57
CA MET A 126 -13.91 -0.54 4.65
C MET A 126 -12.87 -1.60 5.00
N ARG A 127 -13.29 -2.63 5.71
CA ARG A 127 -12.44 -3.78 6.02
C ARG A 127 -12.38 -4.69 4.80
N THR A 128 -11.18 -4.98 4.31
CA THR A 128 -10.93 -5.76 3.10
C THR A 128 -10.21 -7.08 3.37
N ASP A 129 -9.67 -7.25 4.57
CA ASP A 129 -9.08 -8.52 4.99
C ASP A 129 -9.29 -8.75 6.50
N HIS A 130 -9.32 -10.04 6.90
CA HIS A 130 -9.60 -10.47 8.28
C HIS A 130 -8.45 -11.31 8.86
N LEU A 131 -7.25 -11.27 8.25
CA LEU A 131 -6.11 -12.05 8.73
C LEU A 131 -5.51 -11.43 9.99
N GLU A 132 -5.67 -12.11 11.12
CA GLU A 132 -5.15 -11.65 12.42
C GLU A 132 -3.64 -11.57 12.47
N LEU A 133 -2.94 -12.40 11.68
CA LEU A 133 -1.48 -12.40 11.55
C LEU A 133 -0.88 -11.02 11.26
N TRP A 134 -1.63 -10.15 10.57
CA TRP A 134 -1.21 -8.80 10.19
C TRP A 134 -1.82 -7.72 11.08
N SER A 135 -2.44 -8.11 12.20
CA SER A 135 -3.00 -7.16 13.16
C SER A 135 -1.87 -6.46 13.94
N PRO A 136 -2.05 -5.18 14.30
CA PRO A 136 -1.10 -4.48 15.17
C PRO A 136 -0.86 -5.28 16.45
N GLY A 137 0.41 -5.50 16.79
CA GLY A 137 0.78 -6.28 17.99
C GLY A 137 0.76 -7.80 17.83
N ALA A 138 0.57 -8.34 16.60
CA ALA A 138 0.62 -9.78 16.35
C ALA A 138 1.97 -10.42 16.75
N HIS A 139 3.05 -9.62 16.80
CA HIS A 139 4.37 -10.07 17.17
C HIS A 139 4.84 -9.42 18.48
N GLU A 140 5.11 -10.23 19.49
CA GLU A 140 5.67 -9.75 20.75
C GLU A 140 7.14 -9.34 20.61
N ALA A 141 7.49 -8.15 21.10
CA ALA A 141 8.85 -7.61 20.99
C ALA A 141 9.94 -8.48 21.66
N SER A 142 9.60 -9.22 22.72
CA SER A 142 10.51 -10.15 23.40
C SER A 142 10.81 -11.37 22.52
N ALA A 143 9.79 -11.96 21.90
CA ALA A 143 9.93 -13.10 20.99
C ALA A 143 10.76 -12.71 19.76
N LEU A 144 10.53 -11.53 19.19
CA LEU A 144 11.29 -11.02 18.05
C LEU A 144 12.79 -10.86 18.36
N ARG A 145 13.14 -10.25 19.51
CA ARG A 145 14.56 -10.11 19.91
C ARG A 145 15.26 -11.46 20.10
N GLY A 146 14.55 -12.44 20.68
CA GLY A 146 15.03 -13.81 20.82
C GLY A 146 15.28 -14.47 19.46
N ALA A 147 14.36 -14.32 18.52
CA ALA A 147 14.46 -14.85 17.16
C ALA A 147 15.62 -14.23 16.37
N ILE A 148 15.82 -12.90 16.47
CA ILE A 148 16.97 -12.21 15.87
C ILE A 148 18.29 -12.75 16.41
N ALA A 149 18.41 -12.92 17.75
CA ALA A 149 19.60 -13.46 18.36
C ALA A 149 19.89 -14.93 17.93
N ALA A 150 18.84 -15.74 17.70
CA ALA A 150 18.97 -17.07 17.16
C ALA A 150 19.49 -17.04 15.71
N ARG A 151 18.90 -16.21 14.84
CA ARG A 151 19.34 -16.09 13.45
C ARG A 151 20.78 -15.61 13.29
N ARG A 152 21.24 -14.69 14.14
CA ARG A 152 22.66 -14.26 14.18
C ARG A 152 23.64 -15.40 14.47
N ARG A 153 23.19 -16.46 15.12
CA ARG A 153 24.04 -17.66 15.36
C ARG A 153 24.00 -18.64 14.19
N GLU A 154 22.90 -18.69 13.45
CA GLU A 154 22.68 -19.63 12.34
C GLU A 154 23.23 -19.14 11.01
N MET A 155 23.19 -17.82 10.77
CA MET A 155 23.62 -17.19 9.52
C MET A 155 24.90 -16.43 9.73
N LYS A 156 25.74 -16.35 8.66
CA LYS A 156 26.87 -15.43 8.66
C LYS A 156 26.38 -13.99 8.68
N ALA A 157 27.10 -13.12 9.41
CA ALA A 157 26.85 -11.70 9.37
C ALA A 157 27.02 -11.19 7.93
N GLY A 158 26.03 -10.46 7.44
CA GLY A 158 26.02 -9.95 6.07
C GLY A 158 24.98 -8.84 5.87
N PRO A 159 24.98 -8.21 4.69
CA PRO A 159 24.09 -7.08 4.40
C PRO A 159 22.61 -7.44 4.45
N LEU A 160 22.22 -8.66 4.07
CA LEU A 160 20.82 -9.11 4.15
C LEU A 160 20.32 -9.16 5.59
N LEU A 161 21.06 -9.80 6.47
CA LEU A 161 20.69 -9.91 7.88
C LEU A 161 20.61 -8.53 8.55
N ALA A 162 21.60 -7.65 8.30
CA ALA A 162 21.61 -6.29 8.84
C ALA A 162 20.42 -5.45 8.35
N GLN A 163 20.05 -5.56 7.07
CA GLN A 163 18.89 -4.88 6.52
C GLN A 163 17.59 -5.38 7.14
N LEU A 164 17.43 -6.70 7.27
CA LEU A 164 16.23 -7.28 7.89
C LEU A 164 16.09 -6.88 9.36
N GLU A 165 17.20 -6.86 10.12
CA GLU A 165 17.18 -6.38 11.52
C GLU A 165 16.69 -4.95 11.62
N ARG A 166 17.22 -4.05 10.77
CA ARG A 166 16.76 -2.66 10.70
C ARG A 166 15.28 -2.59 10.37
N CYS A 167 14.85 -3.27 9.31
CA CYS A 167 13.44 -3.27 8.91
C CYS A 167 12.52 -3.80 10.02
N ALA A 168 12.93 -4.84 10.72
CA ALA A 168 12.14 -5.45 11.79
C ALA A 168 12.03 -4.57 13.04
N LEU A 169 13.13 -3.93 13.45
CA LEU A 169 13.24 -3.21 14.72
C LEU A 169 12.93 -1.71 14.61
N GLU A 170 13.41 -1.05 13.55
CA GLU A 170 13.24 0.40 13.39
C GLU A 170 11.96 0.75 12.62
N TYR A 171 11.63 -0.01 11.56
CA TYR A 171 10.48 0.26 10.71
C TYR A 171 9.25 -0.58 11.03
N GLY A 172 9.36 -1.54 11.96
CA GLY A 172 8.24 -2.42 12.34
C GLY A 172 7.72 -3.29 11.18
N CYS A 173 8.56 -3.59 10.18
CA CYS A 173 8.17 -4.31 8.98
C CYS A 173 7.82 -5.77 9.29
N TYR A 174 6.55 -6.16 9.12
CA TYR A 174 6.07 -7.50 9.42
C TYR A 174 6.79 -8.59 8.62
N THR A 175 7.03 -8.40 7.33
CA THR A 175 7.73 -9.41 6.51
C THR A 175 9.18 -9.59 6.92
N ALA A 176 9.83 -8.56 7.46
CA ALA A 176 11.15 -8.69 8.07
C ALA A 176 11.08 -9.38 9.45
N GLN A 177 10.07 -9.08 10.27
CA GLN A 177 9.83 -9.77 11.54
C GLN A 177 9.55 -11.27 11.30
N ASN A 178 8.71 -11.59 10.32
CA ASN A 178 8.39 -12.94 9.89
C ASN A 178 9.64 -13.74 9.47
N ALA A 179 10.60 -13.11 8.79
CA ALA A 179 11.85 -13.75 8.41
C ALA A 179 12.64 -14.26 9.62
N PHE A 180 12.57 -13.55 10.77
CA PHE A 180 13.19 -14.00 12.03
C PHE A 180 12.33 -15.04 12.76
N LEU A 181 11.03 -14.81 12.81
CA LEU A 181 10.07 -15.70 13.50
C LEU A 181 9.75 -16.98 12.73
N ARG A 182 10.15 -17.10 11.46
CA ARG A 182 9.84 -18.21 10.54
C ARG A 182 8.34 -18.42 10.39
N HIS A 183 7.63 -17.35 10.09
CA HIS A 183 6.19 -17.31 10.05
C HIS A 183 5.68 -16.55 8.81
N GLY A 184 4.68 -17.08 8.10
CA GLY A 184 4.02 -16.46 6.96
C GLY A 184 4.97 -16.06 5.82
N GLU A 185 4.88 -14.79 5.38
CA GLU A 185 5.70 -14.23 4.30
C GLU A 185 6.97 -13.57 4.87
N ALA A 186 8.15 -14.08 4.50
CA ALA A 186 9.45 -13.49 4.83
C ALA A 186 10.03 -12.66 3.69
N ALA A 187 10.58 -11.50 4.04
CA ALA A 187 11.24 -10.59 3.09
C ALA A 187 12.65 -11.04 2.73
N ILE A 188 13.00 -10.95 1.44
CA ILE A 188 14.38 -11.04 0.93
C ILE A 188 14.66 -9.82 0.05
N PRO A 189 15.05 -8.66 0.62
CA PRO A 189 15.39 -7.48 -0.16
C PRO A 189 16.68 -7.70 -0.94
N VAL A 190 16.66 -7.37 -2.25
CA VAL A 190 17.74 -7.72 -3.17
C VAL A 190 18.23 -6.59 -4.05
N SER A 191 17.42 -5.58 -4.38
CA SER A 191 17.79 -4.62 -5.42
C SER A 191 18.02 -3.21 -4.89
N PRO A 192 19.25 -2.67 -4.99
CA PRO A 192 19.50 -1.25 -4.71
C PRO A 192 19.03 -0.33 -5.87
N ALA A 193 18.87 -0.86 -7.07
CA ALA A 193 18.52 -0.10 -8.27
C ALA A 193 17.02 -0.21 -8.59
N CYS A 194 16.47 0.86 -9.18
CA CYS A 194 15.10 0.88 -9.69
C CYS A 194 15.03 1.61 -11.04
N ASN A 195 14.17 1.13 -11.92
CA ASN A 195 13.88 1.77 -13.20
C ASN A 195 12.56 2.57 -13.20
N ALA A 196 12.07 2.93 -12.01
CA ALA A 196 10.96 3.85 -11.81
C ALA A 196 11.35 4.95 -10.81
N ARG A 197 10.61 6.08 -10.83
CA ARG A 197 10.71 7.19 -9.88
C ARG A 197 9.32 7.54 -9.35
N CYS A 198 8.71 6.58 -8.67
CA CYS A 198 7.35 6.71 -8.17
C CYS A 198 7.22 7.91 -7.22
N ILE A 199 6.15 8.70 -7.38
CA ILE A 199 5.86 9.86 -6.51
C ILE A 199 5.76 9.44 -5.04
N GLY A 200 5.12 8.29 -4.75
CA GLY A 200 4.96 7.73 -3.40
C GLY A 200 6.00 6.66 -3.05
N CYS A 201 7.23 6.73 -3.59
CA CYS A 201 8.27 5.74 -3.26
C CYS A 201 8.67 5.87 -1.79
N ILE A 202 8.49 4.79 -1.02
CA ILE A 202 8.77 4.79 0.43
C ILE A 202 10.26 4.61 0.76
N SER A 203 11.09 4.20 -0.20
CA SER A 203 12.53 3.94 0.01
C SER A 203 13.46 4.97 -0.65
N GLU A 204 12.95 5.78 -1.58
CA GLU A 204 13.74 6.82 -2.25
C GLU A 204 12.84 7.94 -2.77
N GLN A 205 13.01 9.12 -2.21
CA GLN A 205 12.37 10.35 -2.67
C GLN A 205 13.41 11.24 -3.36
N GLU A 206 12.99 12.00 -4.37
CA GLU A 206 13.85 12.99 -5.01
C GLU A 206 14.21 14.09 -3.97
N PRO A 207 15.42 14.67 -4.02
CA PRO A 207 15.84 15.66 -3.03
C PRO A 207 14.95 16.90 -2.93
N ASP A 208 14.27 17.24 -4.01
CA ASP A 208 13.35 18.39 -4.14
C ASP A 208 11.87 18.05 -3.91
N ALA A 209 11.54 16.78 -3.60
CA ALA A 209 10.16 16.36 -3.35
C ALA A 209 9.52 16.98 -2.11
N GLY A 210 10.32 17.63 -1.25
CA GLY A 210 9.83 18.25 0.00
C GLY A 210 9.42 17.24 1.08
N VAL A 211 9.49 15.94 0.80
CA VAL A 211 9.18 14.85 1.74
C VAL A 211 10.35 13.89 1.87
N LYS A 212 10.48 13.27 3.06
CA LYS A 212 11.50 12.24 3.30
C LYS A 212 10.97 10.86 2.98
N SER A 213 11.85 9.97 2.52
CA SER A 213 11.56 8.54 2.42
C SER A 213 11.19 7.97 3.79
N ALA A 214 10.16 7.12 3.82
CA ALA A 214 9.71 6.48 5.05
C ALA A 214 10.74 5.48 5.62
N GLN A 215 11.60 4.94 4.74
CA GLN A 215 12.69 4.03 5.09
C GLN A 215 13.86 4.16 4.11
N GLU A 216 15.04 3.73 4.51
CA GLU A 216 16.21 3.74 3.62
C GLU A 216 16.17 2.57 2.63
N ARG A 217 16.52 2.85 1.37
CA ARG A 217 16.72 1.82 0.35
C ARG A 217 17.94 0.98 0.66
N VAL A 218 17.80 -0.35 0.47
CA VAL A 218 18.94 -1.27 0.52
C VAL A 218 20.05 -0.81 -0.44
N ARG A 219 21.30 -0.88 0.02
CA ARG A 219 22.46 -0.36 -0.74
C ARG A 219 23.25 -1.44 -1.47
N THR A 220 23.07 -2.69 -1.06
CA THR A 220 23.87 -3.82 -1.57
C THR A 220 22.98 -4.96 -1.99
N LEU A 221 23.37 -5.63 -3.06
CA LEU A 221 22.76 -6.87 -3.51
C LEU A 221 23.33 -8.03 -2.67
N PRO A 222 22.52 -8.78 -1.90
CA PRO A 222 23.03 -9.88 -1.07
C PRO A 222 23.65 -11.02 -1.89
N ALA A 223 24.50 -11.81 -1.26
CA ALA A 223 25.03 -13.01 -1.88
C ALA A 223 23.96 -14.11 -2.00
N VAL A 224 24.07 -14.98 -3.01
CA VAL A 224 23.15 -16.12 -3.19
C VAL A 224 23.06 -16.95 -1.90
N GLN A 225 24.20 -17.22 -1.26
CA GLN A 225 24.24 -18.00 -0.04
C GLN A 225 23.46 -17.37 1.12
N GLU A 226 23.49 -16.04 1.29
CA GLU A 226 22.70 -15.35 2.32
C GLU A 226 21.19 -15.52 2.09
N MET A 227 20.75 -15.42 0.83
CA MET A 227 19.35 -15.62 0.46
C MET A 227 18.90 -17.06 0.71
N VAL A 228 19.74 -18.04 0.41
CA VAL A 228 19.46 -19.47 0.62
C VAL A 228 19.42 -19.82 2.10
N GLU A 229 20.38 -19.33 2.91
CA GLU A 229 20.43 -19.55 4.36
C GLU A 229 19.21 -18.96 5.08
N LEU A 230 18.64 -17.87 4.55
CA LEU A 230 17.40 -17.32 5.06
C LEU A 230 16.18 -18.13 4.60
N ALA A 231 16.09 -18.41 3.30
CA ALA A 231 14.89 -18.93 2.66
C ALA A 231 14.58 -20.39 3.04
N VAL A 232 15.58 -21.28 2.97
CA VAL A 232 15.33 -22.73 3.16
C VAL A 232 14.72 -23.03 4.53
N PRO A 233 15.29 -22.61 5.67
CA PRO A 233 14.69 -22.89 6.97
C PRO A 233 13.36 -22.18 7.21
N HIS A 234 13.10 -21.06 6.51
CA HIS A 234 11.81 -20.37 6.59
C HIS A 234 10.72 -21.15 5.86
N LEU A 235 11.00 -21.59 4.62
CA LEU A 235 10.06 -22.35 3.79
C LEU A 235 9.70 -23.71 4.41
N GLU A 236 10.61 -24.31 5.17
CA GLU A 236 10.40 -25.57 5.89
C GLU A 236 9.76 -25.39 7.28
N GLY A 237 9.66 -24.14 7.75
CA GLY A 237 9.22 -23.82 9.11
C GLY A 237 7.75 -24.07 9.39
N GLU A 238 6.88 -23.82 8.40
CA GLU A 238 5.43 -24.04 8.51
C GLU A 238 4.79 -24.29 7.14
N ALA A 239 3.62 -24.93 7.16
CA ALA A 239 2.82 -25.09 5.94
C ALA A 239 2.34 -23.74 5.41
N GLY A 240 2.47 -23.53 4.09
CA GLY A 240 2.09 -22.28 3.46
C GLY A 240 3.10 -21.13 3.66
N ALA A 241 4.29 -21.40 4.23
CA ALA A 241 5.36 -20.41 4.32
C ALA A 241 5.74 -19.85 2.94
N MET A 242 6.10 -18.58 2.91
CA MET A 242 6.46 -17.86 1.69
C MET A 242 7.74 -17.05 1.90
N VAL A 243 8.61 -17.05 0.91
CA VAL A 243 9.67 -16.04 0.80
C VAL A 243 9.40 -15.11 -0.37
N SER A 244 9.58 -13.82 -0.19
CA SER A 244 9.30 -12.83 -1.22
C SER A 244 10.50 -11.91 -1.49
N PHE A 245 10.92 -11.90 -2.74
CA PHE A 245 11.81 -10.87 -3.29
C PHE A 245 10.97 -9.64 -3.65
N GLY A 246 11.59 -8.46 -3.65
CA GLY A 246 10.88 -7.21 -3.93
C GLY A 246 10.14 -6.67 -2.70
N GLN A 247 10.79 -5.77 -1.96
CA GLN A 247 10.25 -5.19 -0.73
C GLN A 247 10.17 -3.67 -0.84
N GLY A 248 9.38 -3.05 0.04
CA GLY A 248 9.29 -1.60 0.09
C GLY A 248 10.64 -0.89 0.36
N CYS A 249 11.59 -1.57 1.01
CA CYS A 249 12.93 -1.04 1.32
C CYS A 249 13.95 -1.22 0.19
N GLU A 250 13.54 -1.58 -1.01
CA GLU A 250 14.44 -1.80 -2.14
C GLU A 250 13.94 -1.16 -3.45
N GLY A 251 14.70 -1.30 -4.51
CA GLY A 251 14.32 -0.93 -5.86
C GLY A 251 13.54 -2.03 -6.59
N GLU A 252 13.77 -2.17 -7.90
CA GLU A 252 13.11 -3.18 -8.72
C GLU A 252 13.91 -4.49 -8.77
N PRO A 253 13.38 -5.61 -8.27
CA PRO A 253 14.11 -6.88 -8.22
C PRO A 253 14.42 -7.47 -9.59
N LEU A 254 13.62 -7.21 -10.63
CA LEU A 254 13.93 -7.69 -12.00
C LEU A 254 15.27 -7.15 -12.53
N LEU A 255 15.79 -6.05 -11.98
CA LEU A 255 17.14 -5.55 -12.32
C LEU A 255 18.25 -6.41 -11.70
N ALA A 256 17.91 -7.30 -10.76
CA ALA A 256 18.82 -8.26 -10.14
C ALA A 256 18.50 -9.72 -10.52
N ALA A 257 17.70 -9.93 -11.57
CA ALA A 257 17.17 -11.25 -11.96
C ALA A 257 18.21 -12.37 -12.04
N PRO A 258 19.41 -12.21 -12.63
CA PRO A 258 20.38 -13.32 -12.69
C PRO A 258 20.81 -13.81 -11.30
N ARG A 259 20.93 -12.91 -10.32
CA ARG A 259 21.28 -13.26 -8.93
C ARG A 259 20.12 -13.92 -8.20
N ILE A 260 18.90 -13.45 -8.41
CA ILE A 260 17.67 -14.03 -7.85
C ILE A 260 17.44 -15.42 -8.44
N ALA A 261 17.59 -15.59 -9.76
CA ALA A 261 17.47 -16.89 -10.43
C ALA A 261 18.45 -17.93 -9.88
N ALA A 262 19.70 -17.52 -9.63
CA ALA A 262 20.67 -18.40 -9.00
C ALA A 262 20.26 -18.80 -7.58
N ALA A 263 19.72 -17.85 -6.80
CA ALA A 263 19.21 -18.14 -5.46
C ALA A 263 17.98 -19.07 -5.49
N ILE A 264 17.04 -18.85 -6.40
CA ILE A 264 15.84 -19.69 -6.55
C ILE A 264 16.24 -21.14 -6.89
N ARG A 265 17.13 -21.34 -7.86
CA ARG A 265 17.63 -22.68 -8.23
C ARG A 265 18.28 -23.39 -7.04
N GLU A 266 19.11 -22.68 -6.29
CA GLU A 266 19.80 -23.21 -5.11
C GLU A 266 18.83 -23.54 -3.95
N ILE A 267 17.79 -22.70 -3.75
CA ILE A 267 16.71 -22.95 -2.78
C ILE A 267 15.97 -24.23 -3.19
N ARG A 268 15.53 -24.34 -4.46
CA ARG A 268 14.76 -25.48 -4.95
C ARG A 268 15.57 -26.77 -5.04
N ALA A 269 16.90 -26.67 -5.17
CA ALA A 269 17.78 -27.84 -5.04
C ALA A 269 17.80 -28.41 -3.60
N ARG A 270 17.41 -27.61 -2.59
CA ARG A 270 17.43 -28.03 -1.17
C ARG A 270 16.05 -28.35 -0.61
N THR A 271 15.00 -27.62 -1.06
CA THR A 271 13.63 -27.81 -0.56
C THR A 271 12.59 -27.52 -1.62
N ASN A 272 11.50 -28.30 -1.63
CA ASN A 272 10.29 -28.04 -2.40
C ASN A 272 9.18 -27.40 -1.54
N ALA A 273 9.43 -27.16 -0.25
CA ALA A 273 8.45 -26.60 0.66
C ALA A 273 8.17 -25.12 0.33
N GLY A 274 6.99 -24.66 0.69
CA GLY A 274 6.56 -23.27 0.65
C GLY A 274 6.59 -22.62 -0.73
N THR A 275 6.29 -21.32 -0.77
CA THR A 275 6.14 -20.55 -2.01
C THR A 275 7.29 -19.54 -2.20
N ILE A 276 7.88 -19.49 -3.38
CA ILE A 276 8.79 -18.42 -3.80
C ILE A 276 7.99 -17.39 -4.58
N HIS A 277 7.99 -16.16 -4.08
CA HIS A 277 7.19 -15.04 -4.53
C HIS A 277 8.05 -13.86 -4.96
N LEU A 278 7.55 -13.03 -5.88
CA LEU A 278 8.19 -11.81 -6.35
C LEU A 278 7.20 -10.64 -6.31
N ASN A 279 7.56 -9.58 -5.60
CA ASN A 279 6.90 -8.28 -5.74
C ASN A 279 7.69 -7.43 -6.74
N THR A 280 7.05 -6.89 -7.76
CA THR A 280 7.75 -6.24 -8.87
C THR A 280 6.87 -5.18 -9.54
N ASN A 281 7.49 -4.21 -10.18
CA ASN A 281 6.81 -3.36 -11.15
C ASN A 281 6.57 -4.05 -12.50
N ALA A 282 7.02 -5.30 -12.64
CA ALA A 282 6.86 -6.16 -13.82
C ALA A 282 7.38 -5.56 -15.15
N SER A 283 8.33 -4.63 -15.06
CA SER A 283 8.81 -3.81 -16.18
C SER A 283 9.69 -4.53 -17.21
N VAL A 284 10.22 -5.73 -16.89
CA VAL A 284 11.19 -6.45 -17.74
C VAL A 284 10.72 -7.88 -17.96
N PRO A 285 9.85 -8.16 -18.96
CA PRO A 285 9.28 -9.49 -19.21
C PRO A 285 10.33 -10.61 -19.34
N ARG A 286 11.44 -10.33 -20.03
CA ARG A 286 12.54 -11.31 -20.21
C ARG A 286 13.22 -11.68 -18.89
N ALA A 287 13.39 -10.71 -17.97
CA ALA A 287 13.95 -10.99 -16.66
C ALA A 287 12.97 -11.81 -15.79
N LEU A 288 11.66 -11.54 -15.91
CA LEU A 288 10.64 -12.34 -15.27
C LEU A 288 10.65 -13.78 -15.77
N GLU A 289 10.79 -14.00 -17.09
CA GLU A 289 10.90 -15.34 -17.69
C GLU A 289 12.07 -16.13 -17.10
N GLU A 290 13.24 -15.50 -16.93
CA GLU A 290 14.41 -16.14 -16.30
C GLU A 290 14.11 -16.60 -14.86
N LEU A 291 13.34 -15.81 -14.09
CA LEU A 291 12.94 -16.20 -12.73
C LEU A 291 11.91 -17.31 -12.71
N ILE A 292 10.97 -17.32 -13.65
CA ILE A 292 9.99 -18.41 -13.84
C ILE A 292 10.72 -19.72 -14.13
N ASP A 293 11.67 -19.71 -15.08
CA ASP A 293 12.48 -20.87 -15.44
C ASP A 293 13.36 -21.37 -14.28
N ALA A 294 13.70 -20.48 -13.35
CA ALA A 294 14.41 -20.84 -12.12
C ALA A 294 13.53 -21.50 -11.04
N GLY A 295 12.18 -21.39 -11.14
CA GLY A 295 11.24 -21.96 -10.18
C GLY A 295 10.42 -20.94 -9.36
N LEU A 296 10.28 -19.72 -9.85
CA LEU A 296 9.34 -18.72 -9.28
C LEU A 296 7.90 -19.23 -9.45
N GLN A 297 7.05 -19.09 -8.44
CA GLN A 297 5.70 -19.64 -8.43
C GLN A 297 4.59 -18.58 -8.37
N SER A 298 4.92 -17.41 -7.87
CA SER A 298 3.91 -16.36 -7.65
C SER A 298 4.51 -14.97 -7.85
N ILE A 299 3.70 -14.05 -8.39
CA ILE A 299 4.07 -12.64 -8.52
C ILE A 299 3.00 -11.72 -7.94
N ARG A 300 3.44 -10.56 -7.47
CA ARG A 300 2.59 -9.43 -7.12
C ARG A 300 3.05 -8.21 -7.91
N VAL A 301 2.23 -7.79 -8.86
CA VAL A 301 2.53 -6.69 -9.76
C VAL A 301 2.04 -5.37 -9.15
N SER A 302 2.93 -4.40 -9.02
CA SER A 302 2.59 -3.06 -8.53
C SER A 302 1.87 -2.25 -9.60
N LEU A 303 0.68 -1.74 -9.26
CA LEU A 303 -0.16 -0.95 -10.15
C LEU A 303 -0.86 0.16 -9.35
N ASN A 304 -1.02 1.36 -9.95
CA ASN A 304 -1.88 2.42 -9.42
C ASN A 304 -3.10 2.65 -10.32
N ALA A 305 -2.96 2.34 -11.60
CA ALA A 305 -3.92 2.64 -12.65
C ALA A 305 -3.71 1.74 -13.87
N ALA A 306 -4.77 1.47 -14.64
CA ALA A 306 -4.72 0.78 -15.92
C ALA A 306 -4.65 1.74 -17.11
N ARG A 307 -4.96 3.02 -16.92
CA ARG A 307 -4.74 4.05 -17.95
C ARG A 307 -3.25 4.38 -18.07
N PRO A 308 -2.63 4.28 -19.28
CA PRO A 308 -1.20 4.48 -19.46
C PRO A 308 -0.69 5.84 -18.96
N GLN A 309 -1.49 6.90 -19.13
CA GLN A 309 -1.13 8.25 -18.71
C GLN A 309 -1.07 8.37 -17.17
N THR A 310 -2.09 7.86 -16.48
CA THR A 310 -2.17 7.85 -15.01
C THR A 310 -1.05 6.98 -14.41
N TYR A 311 -0.79 5.81 -15.02
CA TYR A 311 0.32 4.94 -14.65
C TYR A 311 1.67 5.67 -14.78
N ALA A 312 1.93 6.26 -15.94
CA ALA A 312 3.20 6.93 -16.23
C ALA A 312 3.42 8.16 -15.34
N ALA A 313 2.38 8.92 -15.06
CA ALA A 313 2.44 10.09 -14.19
C ALA A 313 2.89 9.72 -12.75
N TYR A 314 2.41 8.58 -12.23
CA TYR A 314 2.79 8.13 -10.88
C TYR A 314 4.14 7.40 -10.85
N TYR A 315 4.33 6.36 -11.71
CA TYR A 315 5.54 5.52 -11.69
C TYR A 315 6.76 6.20 -12.31
N ARG A 316 6.58 7.16 -13.21
CA ARG A 316 7.66 7.84 -13.95
C ARG A 316 8.68 6.83 -14.50
N PRO A 317 8.23 5.87 -15.34
CA PRO A 317 9.01 4.74 -15.77
C PRO A 317 10.21 5.14 -16.63
N ARG A 318 11.32 4.40 -16.53
CA ARG A 318 12.52 4.61 -17.29
C ARG A 318 12.85 3.36 -18.13
N GLY A 319 12.69 3.48 -19.43
CA GLY A 319 12.98 2.40 -20.38
C GLY A 319 11.94 1.29 -20.44
N TYR A 320 10.73 1.53 -19.92
CA TYR A 320 9.59 0.63 -20.04
C TYR A 320 8.27 1.42 -20.02
N ALA A 321 7.16 0.78 -20.35
CA ALA A 321 5.82 1.33 -20.32
C ALA A 321 4.82 0.34 -19.67
N LEU A 322 3.57 0.76 -19.48
CA LEU A 322 2.51 -0.12 -18.95
C LEU A 322 2.33 -1.38 -19.80
N ASP A 323 2.52 -1.29 -21.13
CA ASP A 323 2.44 -2.44 -22.04
C ASP A 323 3.45 -3.54 -21.67
N ASP A 324 4.64 -3.19 -21.17
CA ASP A 324 5.62 -4.18 -20.72
C ASP A 324 5.17 -4.88 -19.44
N VAL A 325 4.48 -4.14 -18.57
CA VAL A 325 3.85 -4.68 -17.35
C VAL A 325 2.75 -5.68 -17.73
N VAL A 326 1.87 -5.30 -18.66
CA VAL A 326 0.80 -6.18 -19.19
C VAL A 326 1.39 -7.43 -19.84
N LYS A 327 2.45 -7.30 -20.65
CA LYS A 327 3.18 -8.47 -21.22
C LYS A 327 3.72 -9.39 -20.12
N SER A 328 4.24 -8.84 -19.03
CA SER A 328 4.72 -9.64 -17.89
C SER A 328 3.58 -10.39 -17.19
N ILE A 329 2.41 -9.76 -17.03
CA ILE A 329 1.22 -10.41 -16.45
C ILE A 329 0.76 -11.54 -17.36
N TRP A 330 0.66 -11.30 -18.67
CA TRP A 330 0.31 -12.31 -19.65
C TRP A 330 1.30 -13.49 -19.63
N LEU A 331 2.61 -13.22 -19.67
CA LEU A 331 3.66 -14.25 -19.58
C LEU A 331 3.52 -15.11 -18.33
N ALA A 332 3.33 -14.47 -17.17
CA ALA A 332 3.16 -15.19 -15.91
C ALA A 332 1.92 -16.10 -15.95
N ARG A 333 0.81 -15.63 -16.55
CA ARG A 333 -0.41 -16.43 -16.74
C ARG A 333 -0.20 -17.63 -17.61
N GLU A 334 0.43 -17.45 -18.81
CA GLU A 334 0.76 -18.54 -19.73
C GLU A 334 1.67 -19.60 -19.10
N ARG A 335 2.52 -19.17 -18.17
CA ARG A 335 3.47 -20.05 -17.45
C ARG A 335 2.87 -20.63 -16.15
N GLY A 336 1.59 -20.37 -15.87
CA GLY A 336 0.84 -20.96 -14.74
C GLY A 336 1.21 -20.41 -13.37
N LEU A 337 1.77 -19.20 -13.27
CA LEU A 337 2.02 -18.55 -11.98
C LEU A 337 0.73 -18.07 -11.36
N SER A 338 0.75 -17.99 -10.03
CA SER A 338 -0.26 -17.22 -9.31
C SER A 338 0.06 -15.73 -9.38
N ILE A 339 -0.95 -14.94 -9.75
CA ILE A 339 -0.79 -13.52 -10.03
C ILE A 339 -1.68 -12.70 -9.10
N SER A 340 -1.08 -11.78 -8.38
CA SER A 340 -1.81 -10.73 -7.67
C SER A 340 -1.40 -9.35 -8.17
N LEU A 341 -2.36 -8.42 -8.23
CA LEU A 341 -2.09 -7.01 -8.41
C LEU A 341 -1.98 -6.34 -7.04
N ASN A 342 -0.94 -5.55 -6.83
CA ASN A 342 -0.84 -4.60 -5.72
C ASN A 342 -1.39 -3.27 -6.20
N LEU A 343 -2.73 -3.12 -6.18
CA LEU A 343 -3.41 -1.92 -6.63
C LEU A 343 -3.34 -0.85 -5.54
N LEU A 344 -2.58 0.21 -5.81
CA LEU A 344 -2.45 1.38 -4.96
C LEU A 344 -3.69 2.27 -5.13
N THR A 345 -4.71 2.03 -4.30
CA THR A 345 -6.01 2.69 -4.45
C THR A 345 -6.00 4.15 -4.01
N HIS A 346 -6.66 4.99 -4.79
CA HIS A 346 -6.87 6.40 -4.49
C HIS A 346 -8.30 6.82 -4.89
N PRO A 347 -9.14 7.24 -3.92
CA PRO A 347 -10.46 7.79 -4.24
C PRO A 347 -10.37 8.92 -5.25
N GLY A 348 -11.29 8.94 -6.22
CA GLY A 348 -11.29 9.89 -7.32
C GLY A 348 -10.38 9.53 -8.49
N VAL A 349 -9.59 8.44 -8.38
CA VAL A 349 -8.78 7.91 -9.50
C VAL A 349 -9.13 6.44 -9.73
N THR A 350 -9.04 5.59 -8.71
CA THR A 350 -9.37 4.16 -8.84
C THR A 350 -10.83 3.92 -9.22
N ASP A 351 -11.72 4.77 -8.76
CA ASP A 351 -13.18 4.74 -8.96
C ASP A 351 -13.68 5.73 -10.03
N ASP A 352 -12.75 6.30 -10.81
CA ASP A 352 -13.06 7.08 -12.02
C ASP A 352 -13.62 6.14 -13.11
N PRO A 353 -14.77 6.46 -13.75
CA PRO A 353 -15.34 5.63 -14.81
C PRO A 353 -14.36 5.25 -15.93
N ASP A 354 -13.53 6.18 -16.39
CA ASP A 354 -12.55 5.91 -17.46
C ASP A 354 -11.42 4.98 -16.99
N GLU A 355 -11.06 5.02 -15.71
CA GLU A 355 -10.11 4.08 -15.11
C GLU A 355 -10.72 2.69 -14.95
N ILE A 356 -12.01 2.62 -14.58
CA ILE A 356 -12.76 1.36 -14.47
C ILE A 356 -12.83 0.66 -15.81
N ASP A 357 -13.16 1.37 -16.89
CA ASP A 357 -13.23 0.81 -18.25
C ASP A 357 -11.86 0.26 -18.69
N ALA A 358 -10.78 0.99 -18.41
CA ALA A 358 -9.41 0.54 -18.72
C ALA A 358 -9.00 -0.68 -17.88
N PHE A 359 -9.37 -0.69 -16.59
CA PHE A 359 -9.07 -1.79 -15.68
C PHE A 359 -9.87 -3.06 -16.04
N GLU A 360 -11.14 -2.90 -16.45
CA GLU A 360 -11.99 -3.99 -16.96
C GLU A 360 -11.37 -4.64 -18.20
N SER A 361 -10.95 -3.84 -19.18
CA SER A 361 -10.27 -4.34 -20.38
C SER A 361 -9.00 -5.10 -20.03
N MET A 362 -8.15 -4.52 -19.17
CA MET A 362 -6.90 -5.14 -18.76
C MET A 362 -7.12 -6.50 -18.08
N LEU A 363 -8.07 -6.59 -17.14
CA LEU A 363 -8.34 -7.83 -16.40
C LEU A 363 -9.05 -8.88 -17.24
N SER A 364 -9.89 -8.48 -18.19
CA SER A 364 -10.59 -9.39 -19.12
C SER A 364 -9.62 -10.08 -20.06
N GLU A 365 -8.60 -9.35 -20.53
CA GLU A 365 -7.57 -9.89 -21.40
C GLU A 365 -6.46 -10.64 -20.63
N ASN A 366 -6.20 -10.22 -19.39
CA ASN A 366 -5.13 -10.76 -18.54
C ASN A 366 -5.68 -11.14 -17.15
N PRO A 367 -6.37 -12.27 -17.02
CA PRO A 367 -6.96 -12.67 -15.75
C PRO A 367 -5.91 -12.86 -14.64
N VAL A 368 -6.23 -12.33 -13.45
CA VAL A 368 -5.40 -12.45 -12.24
C VAL A 368 -6.16 -13.17 -11.13
N ASP A 369 -5.45 -13.71 -10.15
CA ASP A 369 -6.07 -14.46 -9.06
C ASP A 369 -6.53 -13.56 -7.91
N MET A 370 -5.88 -12.38 -7.78
CA MET A 370 -6.17 -11.47 -6.67
C MET A 370 -5.86 -10.01 -7.03
N VAL A 371 -6.68 -9.09 -6.51
CA VAL A 371 -6.36 -7.66 -6.43
C VAL A 371 -6.22 -7.29 -4.95
N GLN A 372 -5.01 -6.87 -4.57
CA GLN A 372 -4.74 -6.31 -3.26
C GLN A 372 -4.98 -4.82 -3.31
N THR A 373 -5.96 -4.35 -2.54
CA THR A 373 -6.30 -2.93 -2.45
C THR A 373 -5.47 -2.27 -1.37
N ARG A 374 -4.35 -1.69 -1.76
CA ARG A 374 -3.46 -0.95 -0.85
C ARG A 374 -3.75 0.53 -0.94
N THR A 375 -3.90 1.17 0.18
CA THR A 375 -4.01 2.64 0.22
C THR A 375 -2.72 3.26 -0.33
N LEU A 376 -2.84 4.12 -1.34
CA LEU A 376 -1.70 4.87 -1.86
C LEU A 376 -1.21 5.89 -0.83
N ASN A 377 0.05 5.77 -0.44
CA ASN A 377 0.70 6.63 0.55
C ASN A 377 1.38 7.82 -0.13
N VAL A 378 0.64 8.90 -0.28
CA VAL A 378 1.11 10.15 -0.91
C VAL A 378 0.22 11.31 -0.44
N ASP A 379 0.75 12.53 -0.47
CA ASP A 379 -0.07 13.74 -0.33
C ASP A 379 -1.12 13.77 -1.47
N PRO A 380 -2.42 13.84 -1.16
CA PRO A 380 -3.47 13.89 -2.18
C PRO A 380 -3.30 15.04 -3.19
N ASP A 381 -2.83 16.22 -2.74
CA ASP A 381 -2.62 17.36 -3.63
C ASP A 381 -1.50 17.06 -4.65
N VAL A 382 -0.37 16.51 -4.18
CA VAL A 382 0.75 16.11 -5.05
C VAL A 382 0.33 15.02 -6.04
N TYR A 383 -0.52 14.08 -5.62
CA TYR A 383 -0.99 13.04 -6.51
C TYR A 383 -1.96 13.59 -7.57
N PHE A 384 -2.96 14.38 -7.19
CA PHE A 384 -3.89 14.99 -8.13
C PHE A 384 -3.21 16.00 -9.07
N GLU A 385 -2.17 16.71 -8.61
CA GLU A 385 -1.36 17.56 -9.48
C GLU A 385 -0.68 16.74 -10.59
N ALA A 386 -0.22 15.55 -10.27
CA ALA A 386 0.48 14.71 -11.23
C ALA A 386 -0.47 13.97 -12.20
N VAL A 387 -1.59 13.42 -11.72
CA VAL A 387 -2.47 12.54 -12.51
C VAL A 387 -3.73 13.23 -13.02
N GLY A 388 -4.04 14.43 -12.49
CA GLY A 388 -5.30 15.15 -12.73
C GLY A 388 -6.42 14.71 -11.79
N ARG A 389 -7.39 15.59 -11.58
CA ARG A 389 -8.66 15.25 -10.96
C ARG A 389 -9.61 14.62 -11.99
N PRO A 390 -10.55 13.75 -11.58
CA PRO A 390 -11.49 13.15 -12.51
C PRO A 390 -12.35 14.21 -13.19
N GLU A 391 -12.58 14.06 -14.50
CA GLU A 391 -13.50 14.91 -15.27
C GLU A 391 -14.96 14.48 -15.07
N LYS A 392 -15.17 13.18 -14.86
CA LYS A 392 -16.47 12.57 -14.58
C LYS A 392 -16.66 12.37 -13.08
N GLN A 393 -17.91 12.27 -12.64
CA GLN A 393 -18.20 11.93 -11.24
C GLN A 393 -17.73 10.51 -10.95
N PRO A 394 -16.81 10.29 -10.01
CA PRO A 394 -16.40 8.95 -9.59
C PRO A 394 -17.58 8.17 -9.02
N ILE A 395 -17.57 6.85 -9.22
CA ILE A 395 -18.66 6.00 -8.72
C ILE A 395 -18.62 5.78 -7.19
N GLY A 396 -17.50 6.12 -6.57
CA GLY A 396 -17.21 5.86 -5.16
C GLY A 396 -16.55 4.50 -4.93
N MET A 397 -15.57 4.46 -4.01
CA MET A 397 -14.78 3.25 -3.75
C MET A 397 -15.64 2.05 -3.31
N ARG A 398 -16.75 2.25 -2.56
CA ARG A 398 -17.64 1.16 -2.17
C ARG A 398 -18.31 0.51 -3.37
N HIS A 399 -18.81 1.32 -4.32
CA HIS A 399 -19.39 0.82 -5.56
C HIS A 399 -18.33 0.16 -6.45
N TRP A 400 -17.08 0.67 -6.46
CA TRP A 400 -15.96 0.01 -7.14
C TRP A 400 -15.72 -1.41 -6.59
N PHE A 401 -15.77 -1.62 -5.28
CA PHE A 401 -15.66 -2.97 -4.69
C PHE A 401 -16.84 -3.87 -5.04
N GLU A 402 -18.05 -3.31 -5.12
CA GLU A 402 -19.24 -4.06 -5.55
C GLU A 402 -19.13 -4.45 -7.02
N TRP A 403 -18.75 -3.51 -7.87
CA TRP A 403 -18.49 -3.73 -9.28
C TRP A 403 -17.44 -4.84 -9.49
N MET A 404 -16.29 -4.77 -8.82
CA MET A 404 -15.25 -5.80 -8.90
C MET A 404 -15.79 -7.21 -8.56
N ARG A 405 -16.60 -7.33 -7.50
CA ARG A 405 -17.18 -8.63 -7.10
C ARG A 405 -18.20 -9.15 -8.11
N GLN A 406 -18.91 -8.27 -8.78
CA GLN A 406 -19.93 -8.64 -9.78
C GLN A 406 -19.29 -8.98 -11.13
N THR A 407 -18.35 -8.17 -11.59
CA THR A 407 -17.70 -8.32 -12.90
C THR A 407 -16.64 -9.42 -12.89
N PHE A 408 -15.88 -9.54 -11.79
CA PHE A 408 -14.79 -10.50 -11.66
C PHE A 408 -14.94 -11.39 -10.41
N PRO A 409 -15.97 -12.24 -10.34
CA PRO A 409 -16.30 -13.02 -9.13
C PRO A 409 -15.22 -14.05 -8.75
N SER A 410 -14.35 -14.44 -9.69
CA SER A 410 -13.21 -15.34 -9.45
C SER A 410 -11.98 -14.63 -8.87
N VAL A 411 -11.90 -13.29 -8.97
CA VAL A 411 -10.79 -12.50 -8.47
C VAL A 411 -10.98 -12.23 -6.98
N ARG A 412 -10.04 -12.63 -6.18
CA ARG A 412 -10.06 -12.33 -4.73
C ARG A 412 -9.71 -10.87 -4.50
N LEU A 413 -10.45 -10.21 -3.61
CA LEU A 413 -10.12 -8.88 -3.09
C LEU A 413 -9.60 -9.03 -1.66
N GLY A 414 -8.51 -8.32 -1.33
CA GLY A 414 -7.91 -8.37 0.00
C GLY A 414 -6.66 -7.51 0.11
N ASN A 415 -5.90 -7.70 1.18
CA ASN A 415 -4.68 -6.94 1.45
C ASN A 415 -3.40 -7.78 1.47
N PHE A 416 -3.50 -9.11 1.46
CA PHE A 416 -2.34 -9.98 1.70
C PHE A 416 -2.27 -11.10 0.67
N THR A 417 -1.05 -11.34 0.15
CA THR A 417 -0.73 -12.56 -0.60
C THR A 417 -0.80 -13.78 0.34
N ARG A 418 -1.23 -14.91 -0.19
CA ARG A 418 -1.30 -16.17 0.54
C ARG A 418 -0.37 -17.16 -0.14
N GLY A 419 0.43 -17.86 0.66
CA GLY A 419 1.22 -19.00 0.18
C GLY A 419 0.32 -20.14 -0.25
N PHE A 420 0.84 -21.01 -1.11
CA PHE A 420 0.20 -22.26 -1.49
C PHE A 420 0.69 -23.33 -0.51
N GLY A 421 -0.25 -23.95 0.16
CA GLY A 421 -0.01 -25.12 1.03
C GLY A 421 -0.36 -26.39 0.31
#